data_515af23230393cda3ac88281694344c8
#
_entry.id   515af23230393cda3ac88281694344c8
#
_cell.length_a   1.000
_cell.length_b   1.000
_cell.length_c   1.000
_cell.angle_alpha   90.00
_cell.angle_beta   90.00
_cell.angle_gamma   90.00
#
_symmetry.space_group_name_H-M   'P 1'
#
loop_
_entity.id
_entity.type
_entity.pdbx_description
1 polymer ?
#
loop_
_entity_poly.entity_id
_entity_poly.type
_entity_poly.pdbx_seq_one_letter_code
_entity_poly.pdbx_strand_id
1 'polypeptide(L)'
;HKTSCEHSASDDPLRRLKPLVLRPLPLSFWRWPESPHRGAAIYLVLDRPPHLDQPLLLYVGETLAADRRWKGDHDCKSYLAAYGETLQRCQLPSQLSIRFCCDVPRATRHRRGLEQELIQRWLPPFNKETRQRWATPFTADR
;
A
#
# COMPACT_ATOMS: atom_id res chain seq x y z
N HIS A 1 1.84 -12.14 -29.88
CA HIS A 1 1.93 -12.05 -29.30
C HIS A 1 2.53 -11.86 -28.15
N LYS A 2 2.65 -11.84 -27.83
CA LYS A 2 3.00 -11.67 -26.77
C LYS A 2 3.52 -12.51 -26.06
N THR A 3 4.24 -12.68 -25.82
CA THR A 3 4.21 -13.56 -25.47
C THR A 3 5.17 -14.19 -24.56
N SER A 4 6.23 -14.87 -24.79
CA SER A 4 7.09 -15.50 -23.81
C SER A 4 7.73 -14.49 -22.85
N CYS A 5 8.09 -13.34 -23.32
CA CYS A 5 8.63 -12.28 -22.46
C CYS A 5 7.61 -11.82 -21.44
N GLU A 6 6.38 -11.78 -21.86
CA GLU A 6 5.33 -11.35 -20.97
C GLU A 6 5.04 -12.38 -19.91
N HIS A 7 5.16 -13.65 -20.25
CA HIS A 7 5.00 -14.69 -19.27
C HIS A 7 6.04 -14.60 -18.18
N SER A 8 7.27 -14.39 -18.59
CA SER A 8 8.37 -14.23 -17.66
C SER A 8 8.13 -13.07 -16.72
N ALA A 9 7.66 -11.96 -17.26
CA ALA A 9 7.37 -10.78 -16.46
C ALA A 9 6.23 -11.00 -15.48
N SER A 10 5.27 -11.87 -15.82
CA SER A 10 4.11 -12.09 -14.99
C SER A 10 4.41 -12.85 -13.70
N ASP A 11 5.64 -13.38 -13.56
CA ASP A 11 6.03 -14.02 -12.31
C ASP A 11 6.18 -13.02 -11.18
N ASP A 12 6.34 -11.75 -11.50
CA ASP A 12 6.37 -10.71 -10.49
C ASP A 12 4.96 -10.19 -10.26
N PRO A 13 4.36 -10.42 -9.08
CA PRO A 13 2.99 -9.96 -8.82
C PRO A 13 2.79 -8.48 -9.06
N LEU A 14 3.78 -7.64 -8.76
CA LEU A 14 3.65 -6.21 -8.98
C LEU A 14 3.46 -5.88 -10.45
N ARG A 15 4.11 -6.61 -11.33
CA ARG A 15 4.01 -6.35 -12.76
C ARG A 15 2.64 -6.69 -13.34
N ARG A 16 1.87 -7.51 -12.63
CA ARG A 16 0.50 -7.81 -13.03
C ARG A 16 -0.46 -6.69 -12.66
N LEU A 17 -0.04 -5.78 -11.80
CA LEU A 17 -0.87 -4.67 -11.37
C LEU A 17 -0.62 -3.49 -12.31
N LYS A 18 -1.63 -3.13 -13.06
CA LYS A 18 -1.57 -1.94 -13.89
C LYS A 18 -2.27 -0.82 -13.15
N PRO A 19 -1.54 0.12 -12.60
CA PRO A 19 -2.18 1.19 -11.85
C PRO A 19 -2.94 2.10 -12.80
N LEU A 20 -4.22 2.30 -12.53
CA LEU A 20 -4.98 3.34 -13.20
C LEU A 20 -4.59 4.70 -12.68
N VAL A 21 -4.19 4.75 -11.43
CA VAL A 21 -3.64 5.97 -10.85
C VAL A 21 -2.13 5.85 -10.93
N LEU A 22 -1.54 6.51 -11.89
CA LEU A 22 -0.10 6.44 -12.12
C LEU A 22 0.69 7.22 -11.10
N ARG A 23 0.07 8.21 -10.46
CA ARG A 23 0.72 9.02 -9.43
C ARG A 23 0.16 8.68 -8.08
N PRO A 24 1.01 8.54 -7.06
CA PRO A 24 0.51 8.41 -5.71
C PRO A 24 -0.26 9.67 -5.32
N LEU A 25 -1.34 9.48 -4.60
CA LEU A 25 -2.09 10.58 -4.02
C LEU A 25 -1.49 10.92 -2.66
N PRO A 26 -1.23 12.20 -2.38
CA PRO A 26 -0.70 12.58 -1.07
C PRO A 26 -1.62 12.17 0.06
N LEU A 27 -1.04 11.75 1.18
CA LEU A 27 -1.79 11.43 2.39
C LEU A 27 -1.65 12.55 3.41
N SER A 28 -2.74 12.82 4.08
CA SER A 28 -2.79 13.70 5.22
C SER A 28 -3.49 12.97 6.34
N PHE A 29 -3.01 13.10 7.57
CA PHE A 29 -3.66 12.46 8.71
C PHE A 29 -5.05 13.03 9.00
N TRP A 30 -5.31 14.24 8.56
CA TRP A 30 -6.58 14.89 8.75
C TRP A 30 -7.58 14.56 7.66
N ARG A 31 -7.06 14.27 6.48
CA ARG A 31 -7.86 13.96 5.31
C ARG A 31 -7.21 12.88 4.49
N TRP A 32 -7.88 11.77 4.38
CA TRP A 32 -7.44 10.72 3.48
C TRP A 32 -7.96 11.03 2.08
N PRO A 33 -7.14 10.86 1.06
CA PRO A 33 -7.58 11.17 -0.29
C PRO A 33 -8.69 10.22 -0.72
N GLU A 34 -9.62 10.74 -1.50
CA GLU A 34 -10.61 9.90 -2.14
C GLU A 34 -10.01 9.29 -3.38
N SER A 35 -10.28 8.01 -3.57
CA SER A 35 -9.86 7.36 -4.80
C SER A 35 -10.72 7.86 -5.96
N PRO A 36 -10.14 8.17 -7.12
CA PRO A 36 -10.92 8.45 -8.31
C PRO A 36 -11.62 7.21 -8.85
N HIS A 37 -11.27 6.04 -8.36
CA HIS A 37 -11.84 4.77 -8.78
C HIS A 37 -12.82 4.26 -7.73
N ARG A 38 -13.96 3.75 -8.18
CA ARG A 38 -15.03 3.30 -7.28
C ARG A 38 -15.10 1.80 -7.08
N GLY A 39 -14.42 1.05 -7.90
CA GLY A 39 -14.49 -0.41 -7.88
C GLY A 39 -13.39 -1.06 -7.08
N ALA A 40 -13.15 -2.32 -7.42
CA ALA A 40 -12.12 -3.12 -6.77
C ALA A 40 -10.73 -2.58 -7.03
N ALA A 41 -9.89 -2.64 -6.02
CA ALA A 41 -8.51 -2.17 -6.14
C ALA A 41 -7.64 -2.86 -5.10
N ILE A 42 -6.35 -2.93 -5.42
CA ILE A 42 -5.32 -3.12 -4.42
C ILE A 42 -4.65 -1.77 -4.24
N TYR A 43 -4.42 -1.38 -3.00
CA TYR A 43 -3.81 -0.10 -2.72
C TYR A 43 -2.50 -0.29 -1.97
N LEU A 44 -1.57 0.61 -2.26
CA LEU A 44 -0.23 0.59 -1.69
C LEU A 44 -0.03 1.90 -0.95
N VAL A 45 0.35 1.82 0.32
CA VAL A 45 0.70 3.00 1.10
C VAL A 45 2.22 3.11 1.12
N LEU A 46 2.72 4.26 0.73
CA LEU A 46 4.13 4.46 0.45
C LEU A 46 4.64 5.68 1.20
N ASP A 47 5.92 5.62 1.57
CA ASP A 47 6.66 6.81 1.96
C ASP A 47 7.79 7.00 0.96
N ARG A 48 8.02 8.23 0.55
CA ARG A 48 9.15 8.55 -0.32
C ARG A 48 10.03 9.60 0.35
N PRO A 49 10.94 9.16 1.21
CA PRO A 49 11.87 10.09 1.83
C PRO A 49 12.76 10.72 0.76
N PRO A 50 13.02 12.04 0.83
CA PRO A 50 13.80 12.71 -0.21
C PRO A 50 15.23 12.18 -0.39
N HIS A 51 15.77 11.56 0.65
CA HIS A 51 17.14 11.03 0.60
C HIS A 51 17.24 9.61 0.05
N LEU A 52 16.12 9.01 -0.30
CA LEU A 52 16.10 7.67 -0.87
C LEU A 52 15.64 7.71 -2.32
N ASP A 53 16.23 6.86 -3.13
CA ASP A 53 15.88 6.76 -4.54
C ASP A 53 14.58 6.01 -4.77
N GLN A 54 14.20 5.17 -3.81
CA GLN A 54 13.04 4.29 -3.94
C GLN A 54 12.02 4.63 -2.87
N PRO A 55 10.73 4.51 -3.19
CA PRO A 55 9.71 4.60 -2.16
C PRO A 55 9.77 3.39 -1.23
N LEU A 56 9.33 3.61 0.00
CA LEU A 56 9.18 2.53 0.98
C LEU A 56 7.73 2.09 0.98
N LEU A 57 7.50 0.80 0.80
CA LEU A 57 6.16 0.24 0.87
C LEU A 57 5.83 -0.06 2.33
N LEU A 58 4.82 0.61 2.87
CA LEU A 58 4.45 0.48 4.27
C LEU A 58 3.28 -0.46 4.49
N TYR A 59 2.35 -0.53 3.55
CA TYR A 59 1.15 -1.30 3.72
C TYR A 59 0.54 -1.67 2.37
N VAL A 60 -0.02 -2.86 2.28
CA VAL A 60 -0.77 -3.33 1.11
C VAL A 60 -2.16 -3.72 1.57
N GLY A 61 -3.18 -3.26 0.87
CA GLY A 61 -4.55 -3.63 1.18
C GLY A 61 -5.36 -3.91 -0.08
N GLU A 62 -6.52 -4.50 0.10
CA GLU A 62 -7.46 -4.72 -0.99
C GLU A 62 -8.82 -4.19 -0.59
N THR A 63 -9.62 -3.86 -1.58
CA THR A 63 -10.98 -3.41 -1.35
C THR A 63 -11.85 -3.70 -2.57
N LEU A 64 -13.14 -3.86 -2.34
CA LEU A 64 -14.11 -3.92 -3.41
C LEU A 64 -14.60 -2.52 -3.81
N ALA A 65 -14.39 -1.54 -2.96
CA ALA A 65 -14.88 -0.17 -3.16
C ALA A 65 -13.81 0.83 -2.76
N ALA A 66 -12.92 1.15 -3.71
CA ALA A 66 -11.78 2.01 -3.47
C ALA A 66 -12.16 3.39 -2.95
N ASP A 67 -13.29 3.92 -3.41
CA ASP A 67 -13.77 5.24 -3.02
C ASP A 67 -14.25 5.32 -1.58
N ARG A 68 -14.54 4.17 -0.96
CA ARG A 68 -15.09 4.12 0.39
C ARG A 68 -14.13 3.56 1.43
N ARG A 69 -13.01 3.01 1.00
CA ARG A 69 -12.14 2.22 1.86
C ARG A 69 -11.62 3.00 3.07
N TRP A 70 -11.41 4.29 2.91
CA TRP A 70 -10.75 5.10 3.92
C TRP A 70 -11.68 5.92 4.81
N LYS A 71 -12.98 5.67 4.73
CA LYS A 71 -13.97 6.46 5.46
C LYS A 71 -14.25 5.93 6.86
N GLY A 72 -13.39 5.28 7.50
CA GLY A 72 -13.60 4.76 8.84
C GLY A 72 -12.29 4.51 9.51
N ASP A 73 -12.36 3.87 10.67
CA ASP A 73 -11.16 3.47 11.39
C ASP A 73 -10.42 2.39 10.63
N HIS A 74 -9.11 2.47 10.70
CA HIS A 74 -8.25 1.50 10.04
C HIS A 74 -6.92 1.49 10.79
N ASP A 75 -6.47 0.29 11.14
CA ASP A 75 -5.23 0.16 11.91
C ASP A 75 -4.06 0.86 11.25
N CYS A 76 -3.99 0.80 9.93
CA CYS A 76 -2.92 1.44 9.18
C CYS A 76 -2.85 2.95 9.44
N LYS A 77 -3.99 3.60 9.68
CA LYS A 77 -4.00 5.04 9.95
C LYS A 77 -3.25 5.38 11.23
N SER A 78 -3.46 4.59 12.27
CA SER A 78 -2.77 4.85 13.54
C SER A 78 -1.28 4.57 13.43
N TYR A 79 -0.89 3.54 12.69
CA TYR A 79 0.52 3.24 12.47
C TYR A 79 1.19 4.33 11.65
N LEU A 80 0.52 4.84 10.64
CA LEU A 80 1.06 5.92 9.81
C LEU A 80 1.17 7.21 10.61
N ALA A 81 0.22 7.49 11.49
CA ALA A 81 0.30 8.67 12.34
C ALA A 81 1.50 8.60 13.27
N ALA A 82 1.71 7.45 13.92
CA ALA A 82 2.85 7.25 14.81
C ALA A 82 4.17 7.34 14.04
N TYR A 83 4.23 6.76 12.87
CA TYR A 83 5.39 6.78 11.98
C TYR A 83 5.74 8.22 11.59
N GLY A 84 4.78 8.97 11.07
CA GLY A 84 4.99 10.34 10.63
C GLY A 84 5.38 11.26 11.78
N GLU A 85 4.76 11.08 12.94
CA GLU A 85 5.09 11.88 14.13
C GLU A 85 6.52 11.62 14.60
N THR A 86 6.94 10.36 14.57
CA THR A 86 8.31 10.02 14.98
C THR A 86 9.33 10.59 14.01
N LEU A 87 9.08 10.50 12.71
CA LEU A 87 9.98 11.07 11.71
C LEU A 87 10.09 12.57 11.89
N GLN A 88 8.97 13.23 12.17
CA GLN A 88 8.96 14.67 12.40
C GLN A 88 9.80 15.05 13.62
N ARG A 89 9.67 14.29 14.71
CA ARG A 89 10.49 14.53 15.91
C ARG A 89 11.97 14.30 15.65
N CYS A 90 12.30 13.37 14.78
CA CYS A 90 13.69 13.11 14.41
C CYS A 90 14.19 14.04 13.30
N GLN A 91 13.36 14.95 12.85
CA GLN A 91 13.68 15.87 11.75
C GLN A 91 14.00 15.12 10.46
N LEU A 92 13.35 14.01 10.26
CA LEU A 92 13.48 13.23 9.02
C LEU A 92 12.28 13.52 8.14
N PRO A 93 12.48 14.01 6.93
CA PRO A 93 11.37 14.29 6.04
C PRO A 93 10.71 12.99 5.55
N SER A 94 9.41 13.07 5.37
CA SER A 94 8.63 11.98 4.81
C SER A 94 7.64 12.52 3.80
N GLN A 95 7.21 11.66 2.89
CA GLN A 95 6.23 12.02 1.90
C GLN A 95 5.31 10.83 1.70
N LEU A 96 4.28 10.77 2.54
CA LEU A 96 3.33 9.67 2.52
C LEU A 96 2.36 9.82 1.35
N SER A 97 2.04 8.70 0.73
CA SER A 97 1.11 8.67 -0.38
C SER A 97 0.42 7.33 -0.47
N ILE A 98 -0.67 7.28 -1.23
CA ILE A 98 -1.38 6.06 -1.52
C ILE A 98 -1.52 5.91 -3.03
N ARG A 99 -1.37 4.69 -3.51
CA ARG A 99 -1.57 4.36 -4.92
C ARG A 99 -2.62 3.26 -5.02
N PHE A 100 -3.59 3.47 -5.89
CA PHE A 100 -4.63 2.49 -6.15
C PHE A 100 -4.32 1.78 -7.46
N CYS A 101 -4.28 0.46 -7.42
CA CYS A 101 -4.08 -0.40 -8.58
C CYS A 101 -5.41 -1.06 -8.91
N CYS A 102 -5.98 -0.72 -10.04
CA CYS A 102 -7.36 -1.08 -10.36
C CYS A 102 -7.48 -2.21 -11.37
N ASP A 103 -6.39 -2.62 -11.99
CA ASP A 103 -6.38 -3.78 -12.87
C ASP A 103 -6.18 -5.04 -12.02
N VAL A 104 -7.22 -5.38 -11.27
CA VAL A 104 -7.17 -6.48 -10.29
C VAL A 104 -8.40 -7.36 -10.47
N PRO A 105 -8.35 -8.60 -9.97
CA PRO A 105 -9.51 -9.48 -10.03
C PRO A 105 -10.71 -8.89 -9.29
N ARG A 106 -11.88 -9.00 -9.89
CA ARG A 106 -13.12 -8.54 -9.23
C ARG A 106 -13.57 -9.49 -8.16
N ALA A 107 -13.34 -10.79 -8.33
CA ALA A 107 -13.70 -11.77 -7.33
C ALA A 107 -12.87 -11.54 -6.07
N THR A 108 -13.53 -11.38 -4.95
CA THR A 108 -12.87 -11.09 -3.68
C THR A 108 -11.81 -12.14 -3.34
N ARG A 109 -12.12 -13.39 -3.57
CA ARG A 109 -11.19 -14.47 -3.30
C ARG A 109 -9.89 -14.32 -4.08
N HIS A 110 -9.98 -14.03 -5.37
CA HIS A 110 -8.80 -13.88 -6.22
C HIS A 110 -8.04 -12.62 -5.90
N ARG A 111 -8.75 -11.55 -5.58
CA ARG A 111 -8.12 -10.28 -5.22
C ARG A 111 -7.38 -10.40 -3.90
N ARG A 112 -7.97 -11.08 -2.92
CA ARG A 112 -7.30 -11.35 -1.64
C ARG A 112 -6.11 -12.26 -1.81
N GLY A 113 -6.18 -13.22 -2.72
CA GLY A 113 -5.04 -14.06 -3.05
C GLY A 113 -3.87 -13.25 -3.58
N LEU A 114 -4.15 -12.31 -4.48
CA LEU A 114 -3.12 -11.43 -5.03
C LEU A 114 -2.55 -10.51 -3.93
N GLU A 115 -3.40 -9.96 -3.09
CA GLU A 115 -2.95 -9.15 -1.96
C GLU A 115 -1.98 -9.93 -1.08
N GLN A 116 -2.33 -11.17 -0.74
CA GLN A 116 -1.47 -12.01 0.10
C GLN A 116 -0.14 -12.34 -0.57
N GLU A 117 -0.14 -12.56 -1.88
CA GLU A 117 1.11 -12.74 -2.61
C GLU A 117 2.02 -11.52 -2.45
N LEU A 118 1.46 -10.34 -2.60
CA LEU A 118 2.24 -9.10 -2.50
C LEU A 118 2.76 -8.89 -1.07
N ILE A 119 1.93 -9.17 -0.07
CA ILE A 119 2.33 -9.04 1.33
C ILE A 119 3.47 -10.00 1.65
N GLN A 120 3.37 -11.24 1.21
CA GLN A 120 4.40 -12.23 1.51
C GLN A 120 5.69 -11.98 0.72
N ARG A 121 5.58 -11.37 -0.45
CA ARG A 121 6.76 -11.09 -1.25
C ARG A 121 7.54 -9.88 -0.74
N TRP A 122 6.84 -8.83 -0.33
CA TRP A 122 7.49 -7.57 0.04
C TRP A 122 7.53 -7.29 1.53
N LEU A 123 6.78 -8.05 2.32
CA LEU A 123 6.80 -7.98 3.78
C LEU A 123 6.66 -6.54 4.29
N PRO A 124 5.56 -5.84 3.94
CA PRO A 124 5.41 -4.45 4.41
C PRO A 124 5.30 -4.42 5.93
N PRO A 125 5.86 -3.39 6.57
CA PRO A 125 5.96 -3.38 8.02
C PRO A 125 4.65 -3.16 8.77
N PHE A 126 3.62 -2.62 8.12
CA PHE A 126 2.38 -2.28 8.83
C PHE A 126 1.24 -3.25 8.58
N ASN A 127 1.43 -4.28 7.77
CA ASN A 127 0.43 -5.32 7.60
C ASN A 127 0.44 -6.27 8.79
N LYS A 128 -0.74 -6.71 9.21
CA LYS A 128 -0.84 -7.65 10.35
C LYS A 128 -0.10 -8.95 10.08
N GLU A 129 -0.03 -9.37 8.84
CA GLU A 129 0.62 -10.62 8.44
C GLU A 129 2.15 -10.57 8.59
N THR A 130 2.72 -9.40 8.57
CA THR A 130 4.18 -9.25 8.49
C THR A 130 4.78 -8.32 9.54
N ARG A 131 3.95 -7.55 10.24
CA ARG A 131 4.45 -6.53 11.17
C ARG A 131 5.33 -7.07 12.29
N GLN A 132 5.08 -8.31 12.72
CA GLN A 132 5.89 -8.90 13.79
C GLN A 132 7.33 -9.14 13.36
N ARG A 133 7.56 -9.34 12.08
CA ARG A 133 8.91 -9.52 11.56
C ARG A 133 9.73 -8.23 11.66
N TRP A 134 9.05 -7.10 11.59
CA TRP A 134 9.71 -5.81 11.64
C TRP A 134 9.87 -5.30 13.07
N ALA A 135 8.96 -5.70 13.95
CA ALA A 135 8.97 -5.30 15.36
C ALA A 135 9.19 -3.80 15.54
N THR A 136 8.49 -2.99 14.72
CA THR A 136 8.65 -1.54 14.82
C THR A 136 7.93 -1.01 16.04
N PRO A 137 8.35 0.15 16.59
CA PRO A 137 7.63 0.76 17.70
C PRO A 137 6.24 1.27 17.30
N PHE A 138 5.97 1.42 16.00
CA PHE A 138 4.70 1.97 15.51
C PHE A 138 3.58 0.95 15.58
N THR A 139 3.91 -0.32 15.53
CA THR A 139 2.95 -1.43 15.52
C THR A 139 3.07 -2.29 16.76
N ALA A 140 3.79 -1.85 17.76
CA ALA A 140 3.92 -2.61 19.00
C ALA A 140 2.58 -2.72 19.70
N ASP A 141 2.30 -3.86 20.26
CA ASP A 141 1.11 -4.05 21.07
C ASP A 141 1.19 -3.19 22.32
N ARG A 142 0.04 -2.68 22.67
CA ARG A 142 -0.05 -1.76 23.78
C ARG A 142 -1.11 -2.16 24.75
#